data_fa9948a31d617bf562b094424c7ee6a1
#
_entry.id   fa9948a31d617bf562b094424c7ee6a1
#
_cell.length_a   1.000
_cell.length_b   1.000
_cell.length_c   1.000
_cell.angle_alpha   90.00
_cell.angle_beta   90.00
_cell.angle_gamma   90.00
#
_symmetry.space_group_name_H-M   'P 1'
#
loop_
_entity.id
_entity.type
_entity.pdbx_description
1 polymer ?
#
loop_
_entity_poly.entity_id
_entity_poly.type
_entity_poly.pdbx_seq_one_letter_code
_entity_poly.pdbx_strand_id
1 'polypeptide(L)'
;LLTVDITTDSPTIRRGRSESQMGIRNFCIAGFFVLGIADLARATPPMLPAPNQAPATQPAGESAGPFAGLARSSNLLGDLFGTRTAMSRYGLTFSATETSEVLGNVTGGTRRGAAYDGLLLADLQLDTNAAFGWTGGTFNISALQVHGRNLSTDNLDTLQTASGIEADRSTRLWELWYQQQFGDEDKLDVRIGQQSLDQEFMVSTNALVFVNTMFGWPMVPSADLPGGGPAYPLSALGVRLKGQPTDALTVLGGVYNGSPVPIDDTGDPQKADASGTRFPLDGGALVIAEIQYTHPALGALVYPNQPQPLSGVYKLGFWYDTESFADEEFDNTGRSLASSATTGIPRMHHGNYALYGVVDQMIWRDPDDDDRNWNFFFRPMGTPLGDRNLIDFSMNAGFVMHEPIQERDDDNFGIGMGYAHVSSRAADLDRDMGIFSGSYYPIRSGETFVELTYQYQLTPWCQLQPDFQYVFNPGGGVLNPTEPGKTIRNEAVFGLRVNISF
;
A
#
# COMPACT_ATOMS: atom_id res chain seq x y z
N LEU A 1 -11.10 43.54 39.34
CA LEU A 1 -11.65 43.10 40.65
C LEU A 1 -13.10 42.66 40.43
N LEU A 2 -13.32 41.37 40.21
CA LEU A 2 -14.50 40.62 40.65
C LEU A 2 -14.33 39.20 40.08
N THR A 3 -13.89 38.31 40.93
CA THR A 3 -13.89 36.85 40.77
C THR A 3 -15.32 36.34 40.83
N VAL A 4 -15.72 35.49 39.91
CA VAL A 4 -16.93 34.68 40.01
C VAL A 4 -16.53 33.23 39.81
N ASP A 5 -16.61 32.44 40.91
CA ASP A 5 -16.55 30.98 40.92
C ASP A 5 -17.84 30.42 40.31
N ILE A 6 -17.70 29.50 39.35
CA ILE A 6 -18.83 28.67 38.89
C ILE A 6 -18.44 27.23 39.10
N THR A 7 -19.06 26.61 40.09
CA THR A 7 -19.05 25.16 40.36
C THR A 7 -19.88 24.43 39.32
N THR A 8 -19.32 23.40 38.71
CA THR A 8 -19.98 22.54 37.74
C THR A 8 -20.61 21.35 38.45
N ASP A 9 -21.93 21.25 38.41
CA ASP A 9 -22.66 20.01 38.69
C ASP A 9 -22.91 19.25 37.39
N SER A 10 -22.46 18.00 37.33
CA SER A 10 -22.71 17.08 36.23
C SER A 10 -23.91 16.18 36.55
N PRO A 11 -24.88 16.00 35.64
CA PRO A 11 -25.91 15.01 35.80
C PRO A 11 -25.49 13.64 35.27
N THR A 12 -25.49 12.65 36.14
CA THR A 12 -25.35 11.23 35.83
C THR A 12 -26.55 10.71 35.07
N ILE A 13 -26.37 10.29 33.83
CA ILE A 13 -27.39 9.58 33.05
C ILE A 13 -27.18 8.06 33.25
N ARG A 14 -28.18 7.43 33.88
CA ARG A 14 -28.30 5.96 33.99
C ARG A 14 -28.65 5.37 32.63
N ARG A 15 -27.80 4.49 32.09
CA ARG A 15 -28.12 3.62 30.96
C ARG A 15 -29.03 2.49 31.40
N GLY A 16 -30.26 2.43 30.84
CA GLY A 16 -31.13 1.30 30.90
C GLY A 16 -30.69 0.26 29.88
N ARG A 17 -30.47 -0.99 30.32
CA ARG A 17 -30.30 -2.15 29.45
C ARG A 17 -31.65 -2.48 28.81
N SER A 18 -31.68 -2.60 27.49
CA SER A 18 -32.73 -3.29 26.75
C SER A 18 -32.10 -4.53 26.10
N GLU A 19 -32.44 -5.69 26.62
CA GLU A 19 -32.16 -6.97 25.98
C GLU A 19 -33.08 -7.12 24.77
N SER A 20 -32.53 -7.27 23.56
CA SER A 20 -33.29 -7.86 22.45
C SER A 20 -32.50 -9.07 21.93
N GLN A 21 -33.06 -10.24 22.22
CA GLN A 21 -32.68 -11.49 21.57
C GLN A 21 -32.97 -11.39 20.07
N MET A 22 -31.97 -11.59 19.22
CA MET A 22 -32.19 -11.84 17.81
C MET A 22 -31.56 -13.16 17.41
N GLY A 23 -32.41 -14.02 16.88
CA GLY A 23 -32.12 -15.42 16.60
C GLY A 23 -31.11 -15.63 15.47
N ILE A 24 -30.33 -16.65 15.67
CA ILE A 24 -29.45 -17.27 14.71
C ILE A 24 -30.25 -17.82 13.54
N ARG A 25 -30.09 -17.27 12.35
CA ARG A 25 -30.56 -17.88 11.10
C ARG A 25 -29.39 -18.44 10.32
N ASN A 26 -29.48 -19.74 10.07
CA ASN A 26 -28.56 -20.56 9.31
C ASN A 26 -28.30 -20.01 7.91
N PHE A 27 -27.02 -19.79 7.59
CA PHE A 27 -26.54 -19.63 6.21
C PHE A 27 -26.06 -20.98 5.70
N CYS A 28 -26.77 -21.51 4.69
CA CYS A 28 -26.35 -22.69 3.94
C CYS A 28 -25.15 -22.31 3.04
N ILE A 29 -24.03 -22.99 3.26
CA ILE A 29 -22.85 -22.95 2.36
C ILE A 29 -23.16 -23.93 1.22
N ALA A 30 -23.31 -23.41 0.00
CA ALA A 30 -23.35 -24.21 -1.22
C ALA A 30 -21.93 -24.63 -1.60
N GLY A 31 -21.69 -25.94 -1.63
CA GLY A 31 -20.41 -26.52 -2.03
C GLY A 31 -20.17 -26.38 -3.53
N PHE A 32 -18.93 -26.05 -3.89
CA PHE A 32 -18.43 -26.18 -5.26
C PHE A 32 -17.52 -27.41 -5.36
N PHE A 33 -17.79 -28.22 -6.37
CA PHE A 33 -17.07 -29.45 -6.72
C PHE A 33 -15.68 -29.13 -7.27
N VAL A 34 -14.69 -29.90 -6.81
CA VAL A 34 -13.33 -29.95 -7.33
C VAL A 34 -13.27 -30.96 -8.47
N LEU A 35 -12.78 -30.55 -9.62
CA LEU A 35 -12.23 -31.44 -10.65
C LEU A 35 -10.76 -31.06 -10.82
N GLY A 36 -9.89 -32.02 -10.50
CA GLY A 36 -8.46 -31.88 -10.62
C GLY A 36 -7.96 -32.05 -12.05
N ILE A 37 -6.91 -31.33 -12.38
CA ILE A 37 -5.95 -31.65 -13.46
C ILE A 37 -4.57 -31.16 -12.99
N ALA A 38 -3.58 -31.99 -13.24
CA ALA A 38 -2.21 -31.88 -12.75
C ALA A 38 -1.29 -31.03 -13.66
N ASP A 39 -0.17 -30.65 -13.06
CA ASP A 39 1.12 -30.16 -13.57
C ASP A 39 1.24 -28.74 -14.13
N LEU A 40 1.99 -27.89 -13.47
CA LEU A 40 3.23 -27.20 -13.89
C LEU A 40 3.63 -25.97 -13.03
N ALA A 41 4.89 -25.99 -12.68
CA ALA A 41 5.87 -24.89 -12.43
C ALA A 41 5.55 -23.69 -11.54
N ARG A 42 6.41 -23.51 -10.56
CA ARG A 42 6.54 -22.48 -9.55
C ARG A 42 6.55 -21.06 -10.08
N ALA A 43 5.66 -20.21 -9.58
CA ALA A 43 5.80 -18.76 -9.64
C ALA A 43 5.55 -18.19 -8.25
N THR A 44 6.56 -17.57 -7.70
CA THR A 44 6.48 -16.77 -6.46
C THR A 44 5.72 -15.47 -6.69
N PRO A 45 4.90 -15.00 -5.73
CA PRO A 45 4.24 -13.70 -5.83
C PRO A 45 5.27 -12.56 -5.75
N PRO A 46 5.00 -11.41 -6.37
CA PRO A 46 5.84 -10.24 -6.21
C PRO A 46 5.73 -9.74 -4.76
N MET A 47 6.77 -9.96 -4.01
CA MET A 47 7.02 -9.23 -2.75
C MET A 47 7.59 -7.84 -3.09
N LEU A 48 7.54 -6.89 -2.14
CA LEU A 48 8.58 -5.85 -2.02
C LEU A 48 9.91 -6.48 -2.40
N PRO A 49 10.83 -5.84 -3.16
CA PRO A 49 11.96 -6.52 -3.78
C PRO A 49 12.49 -7.59 -2.84
N ALA A 50 12.24 -8.85 -3.22
CA ALA A 50 12.57 -9.99 -2.40
C ALA A 50 14.05 -9.91 -2.08
N PRO A 51 14.48 -10.18 -0.85
CA PRO A 51 15.89 -10.41 -0.59
C PRO A 51 16.33 -11.51 -1.55
N ASN A 52 17.26 -11.15 -2.42
CA ASN A 52 17.76 -11.95 -3.52
C ASN A 52 17.87 -13.43 -3.17
N GLN A 53 17.49 -14.24 -4.14
CA GLN A 53 17.53 -15.70 -4.17
C GLN A 53 18.77 -16.28 -3.50
N ALA A 54 18.63 -17.53 -3.04
CA ALA A 54 19.64 -18.31 -2.34
C ALA A 54 21.05 -18.13 -2.92
N PRO A 55 22.07 -17.98 -2.06
CA PRO A 55 23.43 -17.72 -2.50
C PRO A 55 23.95 -18.88 -3.36
N ALA A 56 24.43 -18.51 -4.56
CA ALA A 56 25.25 -19.42 -5.34
C ALA A 56 26.40 -19.94 -4.47
N THR A 57 26.60 -21.24 -4.44
CA THR A 57 27.67 -21.92 -3.71
C THR A 57 29.03 -21.29 -4.07
N GLN A 58 29.59 -20.53 -3.14
CA GLN A 58 30.94 -19.98 -3.27
C GLN A 58 31.97 -21.10 -3.24
N PRO A 59 33.02 -21.07 -4.09
CA PRO A 59 34.18 -21.94 -3.95
C PRO A 59 34.94 -21.55 -2.67
N ALA A 60 35.24 -22.53 -1.85
CA ALA A 60 36.05 -22.34 -0.64
C ALA A 60 37.49 -21.96 -1.03
N GLY A 61 37.91 -20.76 -0.64
CA GLY A 61 39.28 -20.30 -0.76
C GLY A 61 39.49 -18.83 -0.45
N GLU A 62 40.22 -18.59 0.63
CA GLU A 62 40.85 -17.39 1.14
C GLU A 62 40.19 -16.75 2.35
N SER A 63 40.91 -16.81 3.47
CA SER A 63 40.62 -16.11 4.72
C SER A 63 40.85 -14.61 4.53
N ALA A 64 39.82 -13.93 4.06
CA ALA A 64 39.76 -12.48 4.01
C ALA A 64 39.27 -11.94 5.35
N GLY A 65 39.78 -10.81 5.81
CA GLY A 65 39.38 -10.17 7.08
C GLY A 65 37.85 -9.87 7.14
N PRO A 66 37.32 -9.48 8.31
CA PRO A 66 35.88 -9.40 8.58
C PRO A 66 35.09 -8.46 7.64
N PHE A 67 35.74 -7.69 6.81
CA PHE A 67 35.13 -6.78 5.83
C PHE A 67 35.42 -7.15 4.36
N ALA A 68 36.23 -8.18 4.13
CA ALA A 68 36.49 -8.61 2.75
C ALA A 68 35.28 -9.34 2.18
N GLY A 69 34.78 -8.88 1.05
CA GLY A 69 33.59 -9.43 0.40
C GLY A 69 32.28 -8.68 0.68
N LEU A 70 32.23 -7.69 1.58
CA LEU A 70 31.05 -6.88 1.87
C LEU A 70 30.45 -6.26 0.60
N ALA A 71 31.26 -5.76 -0.31
CA ALA A 71 30.79 -5.19 -1.58
C ALA A 71 30.09 -6.20 -2.51
N ARG A 72 30.28 -7.50 -2.30
CA ARG A 72 29.66 -8.59 -3.08
C ARG A 72 28.60 -9.38 -2.29
N SER A 73 28.39 -9.06 -1.01
CA SER A 73 27.33 -9.65 -0.20
C SER A 73 25.99 -9.08 -0.62
N SER A 74 24.94 -9.88 -0.64
CA SER A 74 23.56 -9.41 -0.83
C SER A 74 23.01 -8.60 0.35
N ASN A 75 23.68 -8.67 1.50
CA ASN A 75 23.30 -7.99 2.74
C ASN A 75 24.51 -7.28 3.34
N LEU A 76 24.30 -6.10 3.94
CA LEU A 76 25.34 -5.30 4.59
C LEU A 76 26.10 -6.08 5.67
N LEU A 77 25.40 -6.87 6.47
CA LEU A 77 25.98 -7.67 7.55
C LEU A 77 26.33 -9.10 7.12
N GLY A 78 26.21 -9.43 5.83
CA GLY A 78 26.52 -10.75 5.28
C GLY A 78 25.77 -11.87 6.01
N ASP A 79 26.46 -12.95 6.36
CA ASP A 79 25.88 -14.10 7.08
C ASP A 79 25.71 -13.88 8.60
N LEU A 80 25.89 -12.65 9.11
CA LEU A 80 25.81 -12.36 10.55
C LEU A 80 26.65 -13.33 11.40
N PHE A 81 27.89 -13.53 11.02
CA PHE A 81 28.84 -14.50 11.66
C PHE A 81 28.35 -15.95 11.66
N GLY A 82 27.65 -16.39 10.60
CA GLY A 82 27.10 -17.73 10.50
C GLY A 82 25.68 -17.90 11.07
N THR A 83 25.10 -16.83 11.60
CA THR A 83 23.76 -16.88 12.22
C THR A 83 22.67 -17.16 11.18
N ARG A 84 22.71 -16.51 10.01
CA ARG A 84 21.74 -16.77 8.92
C ARG A 84 21.80 -18.23 8.44
N THR A 85 23.01 -18.73 8.18
CA THR A 85 23.23 -20.14 7.85
C THR A 85 22.75 -21.08 8.94
N ALA A 86 22.94 -20.74 10.22
CA ALA A 86 22.43 -21.54 11.32
C ALA A 86 20.90 -21.53 11.38
N MET A 87 20.28 -20.38 11.23
CA MET A 87 18.81 -20.21 11.23
C MET A 87 18.15 -20.97 10.06
N SER A 88 18.73 -20.87 8.85
CA SER A 88 18.16 -21.51 7.65
C SER A 88 18.09 -23.03 7.76
N ARG A 89 19.00 -23.68 8.54
CA ARG A 89 18.93 -25.12 8.83
C ARG A 89 17.67 -25.53 9.58
N TYR A 90 17.05 -24.59 10.30
CA TYR A 90 15.81 -24.78 11.04
C TYR A 90 14.60 -24.17 10.30
N GLY A 91 14.78 -23.82 9.01
CA GLY A 91 13.72 -23.21 8.21
C GLY A 91 13.45 -21.74 8.52
N LEU A 92 14.28 -21.08 9.32
CA LEU A 92 14.13 -19.66 9.67
C LEU A 92 14.91 -18.77 8.69
N THR A 93 14.21 -17.81 8.09
CA THR A 93 14.78 -16.75 7.25
C THR A 93 14.51 -15.40 7.90
N PHE A 94 15.56 -14.61 8.13
CA PHE A 94 15.48 -13.26 8.65
C PHE A 94 15.94 -12.28 7.58
N SER A 95 15.15 -11.22 7.37
CA SER A 95 15.52 -10.05 6.56
C SER A 95 15.23 -8.76 7.31
N ALA A 96 16.02 -7.74 7.02
CA ALA A 96 15.77 -6.39 7.50
C ALA A 96 16.20 -5.39 6.42
N THR A 97 15.37 -4.38 6.19
CA THR A 97 15.66 -3.30 5.24
C THR A 97 15.42 -1.96 5.93
N GLU A 98 16.40 -1.08 5.85
CA GLU A 98 16.26 0.32 6.23
C GLU A 98 16.08 1.15 4.96
N THR A 99 14.97 1.88 4.89
CA THR A 99 14.73 2.93 3.91
C THR A 99 14.82 4.27 4.62
N SER A 100 15.78 5.10 4.23
CA SER A 100 15.97 6.44 4.76
C SER A 100 15.86 7.45 3.63
N GLU A 101 15.14 8.55 3.84
CA GLU A 101 15.02 9.57 2.80
C GLU A 101 15.01 11.00 3.35
N VAL A 102 15.44 11.91 2.49
CA VAL A 102 15.28 13.35 2.69
C VAL A 102 14.52 13.89 1.49
N LEU A 103 13.31 14.36 1.72
CA LEU A 103 12.48 15.04 0.74
C LEU A 103 12.32 16.51 1.11
N GLY A 104 12.24 17.40 0.13
CA GLY A 104 12.06 18.83 0.38
C GLY A 104 11.35 19.55 -0.75
N ASN A 105 10.40 20.43 -0.40
CA ASN A 105 9.73 21.29 -1.38
C ASN A 105 10.43 22.64 -1.52
N VAL A 106 10.78 22.97 -2.75
CA VAL A 106 11.43 24.26 -3.09
C VAL A 106 10.42 25.32 -3.53
N THR A 107 9.21 24.89 -3.96
CA THR A 107 8.08 25.76 -4.32
C THR A 107 6.80 25.24 -3.70
N GLY A 108 5.79 26.11 -3.58
CA GLY A 108 4.44 25.76 -3.13
C GLY A 108 4.39 25.27 -1.68
N GLY A 109 3.33 24.52 -1.38
CA GLY A 109 3.04 23.99 -0.07
C GLY A 109 2.52 25.05 0.91
N THR A 110 2.19 24.60 2.10
CA THR A 110 1.86 25.45 3.24
C THR A 110 3.09 26.18 3.79
N ARG A 111 4.24 25.53 3.66
CA ARG A 111 5.57 26.10 3.95
C ARG A 111 6.63 25.36 3.12
N ARG A 112 7.79 26.01 2.92
CA ARG A 112 8.94 25.37 2.28
C ARG A 112 9.86 24.76 3.32
N GLY A 113 10.52 23.66 2.96
CA GLY A 113 11.48 23.02 3.84
C GLY A 113 11.82 21.61 3.37
N ALA A 114 12.58 20.92 4.19
CA ALA A 114 12.92 19.51 4.01
C ALA A 114 12.59 18.72 5.28
N ALA A 115 12.21 17.47 5.09
CA ALA A 115 12.01 16.49 6.13
C ALA A 115 12.92 15.29 5.89
N TYR A 116 13.35 14.67 6.96
CA TYR A 116 13.94 13.34 6.97
C TYR A 116 12.92 12.39 7.56
N ASP A 117 12.70 11.28 6.91
CA ASP A 117 11.94 10.13 7.41
C ASP A 117 12.65 8.83 7.09
N GLY A 118 12.28 7.78 7.81
CA GLY A 118 12.90 6.48 7.67
C GLY A 118 12.02 5.36 8.18
N LEU A 119 12.26 4.19 7.61
CA LEU A 119 11.53 2.96 7.89
C LEU A 119 12.49 1.78 7.97
N LEU A 120 12.58 1.18 9.16
CA LEU A 120 13.15 -0.15 9.30
C LEU A 120 12.01 -1.18 9.22
N LEU A 121 12.04 -2.03 8.21
CA LEU A 121 11.23 -3.24 8.10
C LEU A 121 12.06 -4.45 8.51
N ALA A 122 11.62 -5.18 9.50
CA ALA A 122 12.20 -6.47 9.92
C ALA A 122 11.19 -7.59 9.70
N ASP A 123 11.62 -8.68 9.07
CA ASP A 123 10.79 -9.82 8.74
C ASP A 123 11.46 -11.13 9.15
N LEU A 124 10.68 -12.04 9.73
CA LEU A 124 11.10 -13.38 10.11
C LEU A 124 10.09 -14.39 9.59
N GLN A 125 10.54 -15.27 8.72
CA GLN A 125 9.75 -16.37 8.16
C GLN A 125 10.22 -17.71 8.66
N LEU A 126 9.29 -18.64 8.85
CA LEU A 126 9.55 -20.04 9.20
C LEU A 126 8.92 -20.97 8.16
N ASP A 127 9.75 -21.67 7.42
CA ASP A 127 9.35 -22.82 6.61
C ASP A 127 9.08 -24.04 7.51
N THR A 128 7.82 -24.47 7.56
CA THR A 128 7.41 -25.58 8.43
C THR A 128 7.95 -26.93 7.98
N ASN A 129 8.24 -27.09 6.69
CA ASN A 129 8.82 -28.32 6.19
C ASN A 129 10.27 -28.50 6.66
N ALA A 130 11.08 -27.46 6.54
CA ALA A 130 12.46 -27.48 7.04
C ALA A 130 12.52 -27.53 8.57
N ALA A 131 11.59 -26.91 9.29
CA ALA A 131 11.56 -26.87 10.75
C ALA A 131 11.14 -28.20 11.38
N PHE A 132 10.09 -28.84 10.87
CA PHE A 132 9.49 -30.04 11.51
C PHE A 132 8.79 -30.99 10.52
N GLY A 133 9.05 -30.86 9.22
CA GLY A 133 8.54 -31.81 8.20
C GLY A 133 7.09 -31.60 7.75
N TRP A 134 6.46 -30.44 8.10
CA TRP A 134 5.14 -30.10 7.60
C TRP A 134 5.23 -29.33 6.29
N THR A 135 4.93 -30.01 5.18
CA THR A 135 5.08 -29.49 3.83
C THR A 135 4.09 -28.39 3.49
N GLY A 136 4.57 -27.33 2.81
CA GLY A 136 3.79 -26.23 2.24
C GLY A 136 3.34 -25.17 3.25
N GLY A 137 3.75 -25.26 4.51
CA GLY A 137 3.41 -24.26 5.52
C GLY A 137 4.49 -23.17 5.66
N THR A 138 4.08 -21.92 5.84
CA THR A 138 4.95 -20.79 6.15
C THR A 138 4.31 -19.93 7.25
N PHE A 139 5.05 -19.65 8.32
CA PHE A 139 4.71 -18.60 9.27
C PHE A 139 5.50 -17.35 8.95
N ASN A 140 4.88 -16.20 9.12
CA ASN A 140 5.50 -14.88 8.97
C ASN A 140 5.19 -14.00 10.17
N ILE A 141 6.21 -13.26 10.61
CA ILE A 141 6.07 -12.13 11.52
C ILE A 141 6.95 -11.00 11.03
N SER A 142 6.35 -9.83 10.84
CA SER A 142 7.08 -8.62 10.45
C SER A 142 6.77 -7.44 11.36
N ALA A 143 7.73 -6.54 11.49
CA ALA A 143 7.64 -5.35 12.32
C ALA A 143 8.18 -4.14 11.57
N LEU A 144 7.54 -2.99 11.79
CA LEU A 144 7.95 -1.69 11.30
C LEU A 144 8.51 -0.84 12.45
N GLN A 145 9.60 -0.12 12.20
CA GLN A 145 10.03 0.99 13.04
C GLN A 145 10.07 2.24 12.15
N VAL A 146 9.05 3.10 12.33
CA VAL A 146 8.88 4.35 11.58
C VAL A 146 9.46 5.50 12.39
N HIS A 147 10.27 6.34 11.74
CA HIS A 147 10.94 7.46 12.41
C HIS A 147 11.10 8.66 11.47
N GLY A 148 11.42 9.82 12.04
CA GLY A 148 11.58 11.05 11.28
C GLY A 148 10.34 11.93 11.27
N ARG A 149 10.05 12.61 10.18
CA ARG A 149 8.94 13.55 10.00
C ARG A 149 8.43 13.50 8.57
N ASN A 150 7.12 13.60 8.39
CA ASN A 150 6.46 13.53 7.10
C ASN A 150 6.48 14.90 6.39
N LEU A 151 7.01 14.97 5.18
CA LEU A 151 7.01 16.19 4.38
C LEU A 151 5.59 16.56 3.95
N SER A 152 4.79 15.58 3.55
CA SER A 152 3.44 15.79 3.02
C SER A 152 2.53 16.45 4.04
N THR A 153 2.47 15.93 5.26
CA THR A 153 1.66 16.50 6.34
C THR A 153 2.22 17.85 6.85
N ASP A 154 3.55 17.94 6.98
CA ASP A 154 4.19 19.09 7.61
C ASP A 154 4.28 20.30 6.68
N ASN A 155 4.42 20.09 5.37
CA ASN A 155 4.80 21.15 4.42
C ASN A 155 3.89 21.26 3.20
N LEU A 156 3.36 20.13 2.68
CA LEU A 156 2.69 20.09 1.38
C LEU A 156 1.18 20.28 1.52
N ASP A 157 0.52 19.46 2.31
CA ASP A 157 -0.95 19.35 2.41
C ASP A 157 -1.58 18.84 1.10
N THR A 158 -0.92 17.83 0.48
CA THR A 158 -1.37 17.14 -0.71
C THR A 158 -2.34 16.02 -0.38
N LEU A 159 -3.21 15.64 -1.33
CA LEU A 159 -4.02 14.41 -1.27
C LEU A 159 -3.12 13.17 -1.43
N GLN A 160 -2.17 13.25 -2.36
CA GLN A 160 -1.29 12.15 -2.76
C GLN A 160 0.07 12.33 -2.09
N THR A 161 0.32 11.52 -1.07
CA THR A 161 1.49 11.61 -0.20
C THR A 161 2.79 11.38 -0.98
N ALA A 162 3.78 12.26 -0.78
CA ALA A 162 5.01 12.30 -1.57
C ALA A 162 5.92 11.08 -1.39
N SER A 163 5.79 10.35 -0.27
CA SER A 163 6.56 9.12 -0.05
C SER A 163 5.73 7.99 0.54
N GLY A 164 5.97 6.77 0.01
CA GLY A 164 5.34 5.53 0.48
C GLY A 164 5.79 5.07 1.86
N ILE A 165 6.80 5.69 2.49
CA ILE A 165 7.20 5.38 3.86
C ILE A 165 6.74 6.44 4.87
N GLU A 166 6.14 7.53 4.44
CA GLU A 166 5.57 8.54 5.34
C GLU A 166 4.45 7.93 6.20
N ALA A 167 4.66 7.92 7.51
CA ALA A 167 3.69 7.45 8.49
C ALA A 167 4.00 8.03 9.88
N ASP A 168 3.10 7.83 10.84
CA ASP A 168 3.32 8.23 12.23
C ASP A 168 4.44 7.40 12.86
N ARG A 169 5.32 8.08 13.59
CA ARG A 169 6.43 7.44 14.30
C ARG A 169 5.93 6.37 15.28
N SER A 170 6.38 5.16 15.05
CA SER A 170 5.95 4.01 15.87
C SER A 170 6.93 2.84 15.69
N THR A 171 6.87 1.90 16.63
CA THR A 171 7.36 0.53 16.44
C THR A 171 6.17 -0.38 16.56
N ARG A 172 5.83 -1.08 15.48
CA ARG A 172 4.61 -1.87 15.42
C ARG A 172 4.81 -3.24 14.80
N LEU A 173 4.05 -4.21 15.29
CA LEU A 173 3.79 -5.43 14.55
C LEU A 173 3.03 -5.05 13.28
N TRP A 174 3.54 -5.46 12.12
CA TRP A 174 2.89 -5.15 10.85
C TRP A 174 2.09 -6.34 10.35
N GLU A 175 2.75 -7.46 10.08
CA GLU A 175 2.09 -8.67 9.66
C GLU A 175 2.36 -9.82 10.62
N LEU A 176 1.37 -10.67 10.82
CA LEU A 176 1.44 -11.92 11.57
C LEU A 176 0.48 -12.92 10.94
N TRP A 177 0.99 -13.82 10.10
CA TRP A 177 0.15 -14.76 9.38
C TRP A 177 0.78 -16.14 9.22
N TYR A 178 -0.10 -17.11 8.97
CA TYR A 178 0.25 -18.44 8.51
C TYR A 178 -0.32 -18.66 7.11
N GLN A 179 0.52 -19.20 6.22
CA GLN A 179 0.13 -19.61 4.86
C GLN A 179 0.33 -21.12 4.70
N GLN A 180 -0.65 -21.80 4.10
CA GLN A 180 -0.57 -23.20 3.70
C GLN A 180 -0.77 -23.31 2.20
N GLN A 181 0.19 -23.93 1.54
CA GLN A 181 0.11 -24.32 0.15
C GLN A 181 -0.43 -25.75 0.03
N PHE A 182 -1.18 -26.00 -1.04
CA PHE A 182 -1.84 -27.28 -1.29
C PHE A 182 -1.58 -27.74 -2.72
N GLY A 183 -1.49 -29.09 -2.89
CA GLY A 183 -1.26 -29.75 -4.16
C GLY A 183 0.22 -29.92 -4.48
N ASP A 184 0.50 -30.74 -5.50
CA ASP A 184 1.87 -31.11 -5.89
C ASP A 184 2.65 -29.96 -6.54
N GLU A 185 1.95 -28.86 -6.90
CA GLU A 185 2.50 -27.71 -7.61
C GLU A 185 2.23 -26.39 -6.92
N ASP A 186 1.78 -26.42 -5.64
CA ASP A 186 1.51 -25.24 -4.84
C ASP A 186 0.54 -24.22 -5.50
N LYS A 187 -0.31 -24.72 -6.41
CA LYS A 187 -1.26 -23.89 -7.20
C LYS A 187 -2.43 -23.32 -6.39
N LEU A 188 -2.62 -23.78 -5.18
CA LEU A 188 -3.62 -23.26 -4.26
C LEU A 188 -2.96 -22.95 -2.93
N ASP A 189 -3.15 -21.75 -2.42
CA ASP A 189 -2.72 -21.41 -1.07
C ASP A 189 -3.79 -20.62 -0.30
N VAL A 190 -3.77 -20.79 1.02
CA VAL A 190 -4.60 -20.10 1.99
C VAL A 190 -3.69 -19.39 2.97
N ARG A 191 -3.92 -18.10 3.20
CA ARG A 191 -3.24 -17.31 4.22
C ARG A 191 -4.25 -16.81 5.24
N ILE A 192 -3.91 -16.92 6.51
CA ILE A 192 -4.76 -16.46 7.63
C ILE A 192 -3.91 -15.69 8.63
N GLY A 193 -4.43 -14.58 9.14
CA GLY A 193 -3.77 -13.73 10.13
C GLY A 193 -3.89 -12.26 9.81
N GLN A 194 -3.03 -11.46 10.44
CA GLN A 194 -2.91 -10.03 10.19
C GLN A 194 -2.06 -9.81 8.93
N GLN A 195 -2.63 -9.15 7.94
CA GLN A 195 -2.04 -8.99 6.61
C GLN A 195 -2.21 -7.56 6.10
N SER A 196 -1.24 -7.10 5.31
CA SER A 196 -1.31 -5.86 4.54
C SER A 196 -1.68 -6.19 3.09
N LEU A 197 -2.73 -5.53 2.56
CA LEU A 197 -3.27 -5.87 1.25
C LEU A 197 -2.45 -5.30 0.09
N ASP A 198 -1.73 -4.21 0.32
CA ASP A 198 -0.85 -3.56 -0.64
C ASP A 198 0.34 -4.43 -1.10
N GLN A 199 0.53 -5.58 -0.42
CA GLN A 199 1.54 -6.57 -0.80
C GLN A 199 1.08 -7.53 -1.91
N GLU A 200 -0.22 -7.68 -2.13
CA GLU A 200 -0.76 -8.68 -3.07
C GLU A 200 -1.80 -8.12 -4.04
N PHE A 201 -2.69 -7.23 -3.56
CA PHE A 201 -3.78 -6.67 -4.36
C PHE A 201 -3.41 -5.32 -4.95
N MET A 202 -3.91 -5.02 -6.15
CA MET A 202 -3.69 -3.74 -6.84
C MET A 202 -2.23 -3.45 -7.20
N VAL A 203 -1.32 -4.40 -7.03
CA VAL A 203 0.11 -4.22 -7.23
C VAL A 203 0.43 -4.15 -8.73
N SER A 204 1.13 -3.11 -9.15
CA SER A 204 1.86 -3.04 -10.40
C SER A 204 3.35 -3.17 -10.10
N THR A 205 4.02 -4.16 -10.69
CA THR A 205 5.45 -4.39 -10.46
C THR A 205 6.28 -3.19 -10.93
N ASN A 206 5.90 -2.58 -12.05
CA ASN A 206 6.59 -1.41 -12.57
C ASN A 206 6.37 -0.16 -11.71
N ALA A 207 5.20 -0.03 -11.07
CA ALA A 207 4.91 1.08 -10.17
C ALA A 207 5.78 1.07 -8.89
N LEU A 208 6.30 -0.09 -8.47
CA LEU A 208 7.14 -0.20 -7.27
C LEU A 208 8.51 0.49 -7.40
N VAL A 209 8.90 0.94 -8.59
CA VAL A 209 10.12 1.72 -8.82
C VAL A 209 10.02 3.12 -8.20
N PHE A 210 8.82 3.66 -8.01
CA PHE A 210 8.56 5.05 -7.63
C PHE A 210 8.54 5.26 -6.11
N VAL A 211 8.67 6.53 -5.71
CA VAL A 211 8.74 6.97 -4.30
C VAL A 211 7.37 7.34 -3.75
N ASN A 212 6.51 7.99 -4.58
CA ASN A 212 5.20 8.45 -4.14
C ASN A 212 4.30 7.30 -3.69
N THR A 213 3.61 7.49 -2.57
CA THR A 213 2.73 6.47 -1.94
C THR A 213 1.71 5.87 -2.90
N MET A 214 1.19 6.67 -3.83
CA MET A 214 0.11 6.25 -4.72
C MET A 214 0.52 5.17 -5.71
N PHE A 215 1.81 4.96 -5.93
CA PHE A 215 2.31 3.85 -6.73
C PHE A 215 2.28 2.51 -5.98
N GLY A 216 2.30 2.54 -4.64
CA GLY A 216 2.00 1.39 -3.78
C GLY A 216 0.48 1.22 -3.62
N TRP A 217 -0.12 1.89 -2.62
CA TRP A 217 -1.56 1.83 -2.35
C TRP A 217 -2.31 2.98 -3.03
N PRO A 218 -3.28 2.72 -3.94
CA PRO A 218 -3.96 3.76 -4.73
C PRO A 218 -4.82 4.72 -3.91
N MET A 219 -5.11 5.90 -4.50
CA MET A 219 -5.79 6.98 -3.77
C MET A 219 -7.23 6.65 -3.35
N VAL A 220 -8.01 5.93 -4.18
CA VAL A 220 -9.42 5.61 -3.82
C VAL A 220 -9.49 4.82 -2.51
N PRO A 221 -8.82 3.66 -2.33
CA PRO A 221 -8.88 2.97 -1.04
C PRO A 221 -8.16 3.73 0.08
N SER A 222 -7.10 4.52 -0.23
CA SER A 222 -6.40 5.33 0.78
C SER A 222 -7.28 6.41 1.40
N ALA A 223 -8.15 7.04 0.59
CA ALA A 223 -9.03 8.10 1.05
C ALA A 223 -10.36 7.58 1.63
N ASP A 224 -10.88 6.49 1.09
CA ASP A 224 -12.29 6.11 1.21
C ASP A 224 -12.53 4.85 2.06
N LEU A 225 -11.49 4.07 2.38
CA LEU A 225 -11.61 2.97 3.34
C LEU A 225 -11.34 3.46 4.77
N PRO A 226 -11.96 2.83 5.78
CA PRO A 226 -11.69 3.14 7.18
C PRO A 226 -10.19 3.09 7.49
N GLY A 227 -9.63 4.18 8.03
CA GLY A 227 -8.21 4.30 8.34
C GLY A 227 -7.26 4.23 7.14
N GLY A 228 -7.74 4.37 5.91
CA GLY A 228 -6.98 4.21 4.67
C GLY A 228 -6.89 2.77 4.19
N GLY A 229 -7.63 1.86 4.82
CA GLY A 229 -7.62 0.43 4.55
C GLY A 229 -6.45 -0.32 5.18
N PRO A 230 -6.42 -1.66 5.06
CA PRO A 230 -5.34 -2.50 5.57
C PRO A 230 -4.13 -2.48 4.63
N ALA A 231 -3.44 -1.37 4.60
CA ALA A 231 -2.22 -1.11 3.82
C ALA A 231 -1.21 -0.37 4.70
N TYR A 232 0.07 -0.39 4.31
CA TYR A 232 1.14 0.26 5.07
C TYR A 232 0.69 1.63 5.64
N PRO A 233 0.93 1.95 6.90
CA PRO A 233 1.58 1.14 7.95
C PRO A 233 0.60 0.25 8.74
N LEU A 234 -0.66 0.15 8.31
CA LEU A 234 -1.71 -0.64 8.95
C LEU A 234 -1.86 -2.01 8.26
N SER A 235 -2.53 -2.93 8.95
CA SER A 235 -2.86 -4.27 8.47
C SER A 235 -4.13 -4.75 9.16
N ALA A 236 -4.83 -5.75 8.60
CA ALA A 236 -6.04 -6.29 9.18
C ALA A 236 -6.01 -7.81 9.29
N LEU A 237 -6.77 -8.32 10.28
CA LEU A 237 -7.05 -9.75 10.38
C LEU A 237 -7.93 -10.19 9.22
N GLY A 238 -7.57 -11.31 8.60
CA GLY A 238 -8.36 -11.87 7.52
C GLY A 238 -7.88 -13.20 7.01
N VAL A 239 -8.57 -13.66 5.97
CA VAL A 239 -8.26 -14.89 5.25
C VAL A 239 -8.18 -14.57 3.77
N ARG A 240 -7.08 -14.99 3.13
CA ARG A 240 -6.87 -14.87 1.69
C ARG A 240 -6.75 -16.25 1.06
N LEU A 241 -7.41 -16.43 -0.08
CA LEU A 241 -7.28 -17.55 -0.98
C LEU A 241 -6.59 -17.09 -2.26
N LYS A 242 -5.61 -17.86 -2.75
CA LYS A 242 -4.99 -17.68 -4.05
C LYS A 242 -4.97 -19.00 -4.79
N GLY A 243 -5.38 -18.98 -6.03
CA GLY A 243 -5.37 -20.14 -6.89
C GLY A 243 -4.81 -19.81 -8.27
N GLN A 244 -4.12 -20.79 -8.89
CA GLN A 244 -3.60 -20.67 -10.24
C GLN A 244 -4.21 -21.76 -11.14
N PRO A 245 -5.44 -21.54 -11.66
CA PRO A 245 -6.13 -22.55 -12.48
C PRO A 245 -5.39 -22.94 -13.75
N THR A 246 -4.61 -22.03 -14.33
CA THR A 246 -3.74 -22.27 -15.49
C THR A 246 -2.45 -21.49 -15.32
N ASP A 247 -1.44 -21.80 -16.14
CA ASP A 247 -0.15 -21.10 -16.12
C ASP A 247 -0.25 -19.61 -16.51
N ALA A 248 -1.35 -19.20 -17.13
CA ALA A 248 -1.62 -17.82 -17.50
C ALA A 248 -2.56 -17.10 -16.53
N LEU A 249 -3.27 -17.82 -15.68
CA LEU A 249 -4.37 -17.25 -14.89
C LEU A 249 -4.15 -17.47 -13.39
N THR A 250 -4.17 -16.36 -12.62
CA THR A 250 -4.18 -16.40 -11.16
C THR A 250 -5.46 -15.72 -10.66
N VAL A 251 -6.06 -16.26 -9.63
CA VAL A 251 -7.24 -15.70 -8.96
C VAL A 251 -6.93 -15.54 -7.48
N LEU A 252 -7.16 -14.35 -6.96
CA LEU A 252 -7.02 -14.03 -5.53
C LEU A 252 -8.35 -13.56 -4.98
N GLY A 253 -8.62 -13.87 -3.74
CA GLY A 253 -9.75 -13.31 -3.01
C GLY A 253 -9.52 -13.38 -1.51
N GLY A 254 -10.06 -12.42 -0.77
CA GLY A 254 -9.92 -12.38 0.67
C GLY A 254 -11.08 -11.69 1.36
N VAL A 255 -11.22 -12.02 2.64
CA VAL A 255 -12.14 -11.36 3.56
C VAL A 255 -11.34 -10.94 4.78
N TYR A 256 -11.42 -9.67 5.10
CA TYR A 256 -10.67 -9.03 6.19
C TYR A 256 -11.61 -8.24 7.08
N ASN A 257 -11.17 -7.87 8.27
CA ASN A 257 -11.89 -6.86 9.04
C ASN A 257 -11.97 -5.55 8.23
N GLY A 258 -13.15 -4.92 8.17
CA GLY A 258 -13.38 -3.73 7.35
C GLY A 258 -12.57 -2.50 7.83
N SER A 259 -12.24 -2.45 9.12
CA SER A 259 -11.34 -1.42 9.66
C SER A 259 -10.06 -2.05 10.20
N PRO A 260 -8.87 -1.58 9.82
CA PRO A 260 -7.62 -2.06 10.39
C PRO A 260 -7.39 -1.60 11.85
N VAL A 261 -8.23 -0.69 12.34
CA VAL A 261 -8.19 -0.13 13.70
C VAL A 261 -9.56 -0.22 14.35
N PRO A 262 -9.67 -0.18 15.69
CA PRO A 262 -10.96 -0.18 16.37
C PRO A 262 -11.86 0.97 15.93
N ILE A 263 -13.13 0.69 15.64
CA ILE A 263 -14.11 1.65 15.11
C ILE A 263 -14.59 2.69 16.13
N ASP A 264 -14.39 2.46 17.42
CA ASP A 264 -14.74 3.40 18.49
C ASP A 264 -13.68 4.48 18.73
N ASP A 265 -12.52 4.38 18.06
CA ASP A 265 -11.48 5.39 18.09
C ASP A 265 -11.66 6.38 16.94
N THR A 266 -12.12 7.58 17.27
CA THR A 266 -12.36 8.67 16.31
C THR A 266 -11.13 9.54 16.07
N GLY A 267 -9.98 9.14 16.62
CA GLY A 267 -8.71 9.83 16.48
C GLY A 267 -7.96 9.44 15.20
N ASP A 268 -6.68 9.67 15.23
CA ASP A 268 -5.76 9.27 14.17
C ASP A 268 -5.64 7.73 14.12
N PRO A 269 -5.97 7.07 13.00
CA PRO A 269 -5.96 5.62 12.90
C PRO A 269 -4.60 4.99 13.23
N GLN A 270 -3.50 5.65 12.86
CA GLN A 270 -2.16 5.14 13.11
C GLN A 270 -1.80 5.19 14.60
N LYS A 271 -2.36 6.14 15.36
CA LYS A 271 -2.22 6.24 16.83
C LYS A 271 -3.19 5.32 17.57
N ALA A 272 -4.37 5.07 16.99
CA ALA A 272 -5.36 4.16 17.57
C ALA A 272 -4.79 2.75 17.80
N ASP A 273 -3.95 2.27 16.88
CA ASP A 273 -3.16 1.04 17.05
C ASP A 273 -1.68 1.24 16.71
N ALA A 274 -1.00 2.09 17.47
CA ALA A 274 0.42 2.37 17.25
C ALA A 274 1.34 1.16 17.41
N SER A 275 0.90 0.12 18.12
CA SER A 275 1.66 -1.12 18.34
C SER A 275 1.38 -2.21 17.29
N GLY A 276 0.29 -2.10 16.50
CA GLY A 276 -0.15 -3.14 15.57
C GLY A 276 -0.63 -4.43 16.26
N THR A 277 -1.04 -4.36 17.53
CA THR A 277 -1.36 -5.55 18.34
C THR A 277 -2.80 -5.56 18.89
N ARG A 278 -3.67 -4.67 18.41
CA ARG A 278 -5.06 -4.61 18.90
C ARG A 278 -6.00 -5.62 18.24
N PHE A 279 -5.69 -6.09 17.04
CA PHE A 279 -6.43 -7.13 16.30
C PHE A 279 -7.96 -6.96 16.30
N PRO A 280 -8.52 -5.83 15.83
CA PRO A 280 -9.95 -5.58 15.84
C PRO A 280 -10.70 -6.59 14.97
N LEU A 281 -11.93 -6.96 15.39
CA LEU A 281 -12.85 -7.84 14.68
C LEU A 281 -14.28 -7.26 14.62
N ASP A 282 -14.44 -5.99 14.95
CA ASP A 282 -15.71 -5.28 15.08
C ASP A 282 -15.98 -4.27 13.96
N GLY A 283 -15.06 -4.15 12.98
CA GLY A 283 -15.14 -3.21 11.87
C GLY A 283 -15.81 -3.75 10.61
N GLY A 284 -16.85 -4.59 10.71
CA GLY A 284 -17.51 -5.16 9.53
C GLY A 284 -16.60 -6.10 8.74
N ALA A 285 -16.74 -6.12 7.41
CA ALA A 285 -15.94 -6.98 6.54
C ALA A 285 -15.54 -6.25 5.24
N LEU A 286 -14.26 -6.25 4.94
CA LEU A 286 -13.71 -5.90 3.64
C LEU A 286 -13.53 -7.18 2.82
N VAL A 287 -14.25 -7.27 1.71
CA VAL A 287 -14.11 -8.34 0.70
C VAL A 287 -13.35 -7.78 -0.48
N ILE A 288 -12.30 -8.47 -0.91
CA ILE A 288 -11.51 -8.09 -2.08
C ILE A 288 -11.26 -9.30 -2.96
N ALA A 289 -11.33 -9.11 -4.29
CA ALA A 289 -10.97 -10.15 -5.25
C ALA A 289 -10.30 -9.56 -6.49
N GLU A 290 -9.38 -10.34 -7.05
CA GLU A 290 -8.58 -9.97 -8.21
C GLU A 290 -8.34 -11.20 -9.09
N ILE A 291 -8.50 -11.03 -10.41
CA ILE A 291 -8.09 -11.97 -11.42
C ILE A 291 -6.91 -11.40 -12.18
N GLN A 292 -5.86 -12.20 -12.38
CA GLN A 292 -4.62 -11.80 -13.05
C GLN A 292 -4.40 -12.71 -14.26
N TYR A 293 -4.09 -12.09 -15.40
CA TYR A 293 -3.70 -12.78 -16.62
C TYR A 293 -2.27 -12.40 -16.99
N THR A 294 -1.40 -13.42 -17.12
CA THR A 294 0.02 -13.25 -17.47
C THR A 294 0.28 -13.73 -18.90
N HIS A 295 0.96 -12.92 -19.68
CA HIS A 295 1.38 -13.25 -21.05
C HIS A 295 2.88 -12.95 -21.24
N PRO A 296 3.69 -13.86 -21.83
CA PRO A 296 3.34 -15.26 -22.08
C PRO A 296 3.00 -16.00 -20.80
N ALA A 297 2.27 -17.10 -20.92
CA ALA A 297 1.96 -17.96 -19.77
C ALA A 297 3.26 -18.40 -19.07
N LEU A 298 3.20 -18.58 -17.76
CA LEU A 298 4.34 -19.08 -16.97
C LEU A 298 4.80 -20.43 -17.53
N GLY A 299 6.11 -20.60 -17.67
CA GLY A 299 6.68 -21.84 -18.24
C GLY A 299 6.49 -22.02 -19.75
N ALA A 300 6.03 -20.96 -20.47
CA ALA A 300 5.96 -21.02 -21.93
C ALA A 300 7.32 -21.38 -22.54
N LEU A 301 7.31 -22.28 -23.54
CA LEU A 301 8.54 -22.75 -24.18
C LEU A 301 9.25 -21.60 -24.88
N VAL A 302 10.48 -21.36 -24.48
CA VAL A 302 11.41 -20.46 -25.12
C VAL A 302 12.08 -21.20 -26.30
N TYR A 303 11.78 -20.77 -27.51
CA TYR A 303 12.41 -21.35 -28.70
C TYR A 303 13.68 -20.55 -29.04
N PRO A 304 14.88 -21.19 -29.04
CA PRO A 304 16.09 -20.54 -29.51
C PRO A 304 15.89 -20.07 -30.96
N ASN A 305 16.26 -18.85 -31.26
CA ASN A 305 16.13 -18.17 -32.57
C ASN A 305 14.72 -17.67 -32.96
N GLN A 306 13.77 -17.61 -32.01
CA GLN A 306 12.52 -16.88 -32.24
C GLN A 306 12.46 -15.64 -31.30
N PRO A 307 11.95 -14.49 -31.79
CA PRO A 307 11.73 -13.35 -30.91
C PRO A 307 10.82 -13.76 -29.74
N GLN A 308 11.28 -13.50 -28.53
CA GLN A 308 10.47 -13.72 -27.34
C GLN A 308 9.29 -12.73 -27.33
N PRO A 309 8.07 -13.17 -27.01
CA PRO A 309 6.96 -12.25 -26.85
C PRO A 309 7.23 -11.27 -25.72
N LEU A 310 6.81 -10.03 -25.90
CA LEU A 310 6.89 -9.02 -24.84
C LEU A 310 5.94 -9.41 -23.71
N SER A 311 6.46 -9.44 -22.48
CA SER A 311 5.70 -9.88 -21.30
C SER A 311 4.69 -8.81 -20.86
N GLY A 312 3.57 -9.28 -20.31
CA GLY A 312 2.55 -8.41 -19.73
C GLY A 312 1.75 -9.12 -18.65
N VAL A 313 1.28 -8.35 -17.67
CA VAL A 313 0.36 -8.79 -16.62
C VAL A 313 -0.83 -7.84 -16.59
N TYR A 314 -2.02 -8.42 -16.66
CA TYR A 314 -3.27 -7.67 -16.67
C TYR A 314 -4.13 -8.15 -15.51
N LYS A 315 -4.59 -7.20 -14.67
CA LYS A 315 -5.40 -7.52 -13.51
C LYS A 315 -6.71 -6.77 -13.55
N LEU A 316 -7.76 -7.41 -13.06
CA LEU A 316 -9.06 -6.80 -12.84
C LEU A 316 -9.54 -7.24 -11.46
N GLY A 317 -9.97 -6.29 -10.65
CA GLY A 317 -10.43 -6.57 -9.31
C GLY A 317 -11.46 -5.58 -8.80
N PHE A 318 -11.96 -5.90 -7.62
CA PHE A 318 -12.87 -5.04 -6.88
C PHE A 318 -12.63 -5.22 -5.38
N TRP A 319 -13.06 -4.24 -4.60
CA TRP A 319 -13.26 -4.38 -3.17
C TRP A 319 -14.67 -3.92 -2.78
N TYR A 320 -15.18 -4.47 -1.69
CA TYR A 320 -16.44 -4.10 -1.06
C TYR A 320 -16.28 -4.13 0.46
N ASP A 321 -16.58 -3.01 1.11
CA ASP A 321 -16.59 -2.89 2.56
C ASP A 321 -18.02 -2.75 3.07
N THR A 322 -18.37 -3.49 4.13
CA THR A 322 -19.71 -3.53 4.70
C THR A 322 -19.96 -2.44 5.76
N GLU A 323 -18.96 -1.65 6.11
CA GLU A 323 -19.05 -0.60 7.11
C GLU A 323 -20.02 0.52 6.72
N SER A 324 -20.19 1.44 7.63
CA SER A 324 -21.01 2.63 7.45
C SER A 324 -20.12 3.84 7.17
N PHE A 325 -20.42 4.55 6.09
CA PHE A 325 -19.66 5.67 5.56
C PHE A 325 -20.45 6.97 5.68
N ALA A 326 -19.79 8.05 6.06
CA ALA A 326 -20.41 9.36 6.18
C ALA A 326 -20.71 9.96 4.80
N ASP A 327 -21.86 10.67 4.67
CA ASP A 327 -22.16 11.47 3.48
C ASP A 327 -21.20 12.67 3.41
N GLU A 328 -20.67 12.94 2.23
CA GLU A 328 -19.70 14.01 2.00
C GLU A 328 -20.34 15.43 2.06
N GLU A 329 -21.67 15.56 2.00
CA GLU A 329 -22.35 16.85 1.92
C GLU A 329 -23.49 17.00 2.94
N PHE A 330 -24.28 15.96 3.18
CA PHE A 330 -25.53 16.08 3.90
C PHE A 330 -25.50 15.51 5.33
N ASP A 331 -26.16 16.22 6.24
CA ASP A 331 -26.42 15.72 7.59
C ASP A 331 -27.56 14.66 7.59
N ASN A 332 -27.78 14.05 8.75
CA ASN A 332 -28.81 13.03 8.97
C ASN A 332 -30.25 13.51 8.76
N THR A 333 -30.46 14.82 8.59
CA THR A 333 -31.77 15.43 8.27
C THR A 333 -31.90 15.87 6.81
N GLY A 334 -30.82 15.71 6.01
CA GLY A 334 -30.76 16.08 4.60
C GLY A 334 -30.41 17.55 4.35
N ARG A 335 -29.86 18.25 5.35
CA ARG A 335 -29.32 19.60 5.18
C ARG A 335 -27.83 19.50 4.88
N SER A 336 -27.33 20.51 4.14
CA SER A 336 -25.88 20.59 3.93
C SER A 336 -25.14 20.73 5.26
N LEU A 337 -24.02 20.03 5.40
CA LEU A 337 -23.12 20.12 6.55
C LEU A 337 -22.51 21.54 6.70
N ALA A 338 -22.48 22.32 5.63
CA ALA A 338 -22.05 23.71 5.65
C ALA A 338 -23.10 24.67 6.23
N SER A 339 -24.37 24.27 6.35
CA SER A 339 -25.46 25.11 6.82
C SER A 339 -25.35 25.39 8.32
N SER A 340 -25.61 26.63 8.75
CA SER A 340 -25.72 26.98 10.18
C SER A 340 -26.85 26.24 10.91
N ALA A 341 -27.80 25.64 10.18
CA ALA A 341 -28.90 24.85 10.70
C ALA A 341 -28.64 23.33 10.66
N THR A 342 -27.44 22.90 10.28
CA THR A 342 -27.04 21.48 10.28
C THR A 342 -27.05 20.91 11.69
N THR A 343 -27.30 19.60 11.78
CA THR A 343 -27.10 18.85 13.02
C THR A 343 -25.61 18.58 13.29
N GLY A 344 -24.74 18.74 12.29
CA GLY A 344 -23.33 18.40 12.34
C GLY A 344 -23.05 16.89 12.34
N ILE A 345 -24.09 16.05 12.26
CA ILE A 345 -23.98 14.59 12.20
C ILE A 345 -24.22 14.17 10.75
N PRO A 346 -23.22 13.64 10.02
CA PRO A 346 -23.40 13.20 8.64
C PRO A 346 -24.48 12.13 8.52
N ARG A 347 -25.16 12.09 7.38
CA ARG A 347 -25.94 10.93 6.97
C ARG A 347 -25.01 9.74 6.80
N MET A 348 -25.41 8.58 7.27
CA MET A 348 -24.62 7.35 7.12
C MET A 348 -25.18 6.50 5.98
N HIS A 349 -24.26 6.00 5.17
CA HIS A 349 -24.51 5.06 4.08
C HIS A 349 -23.89 3.71 4.42
N HIS A 350 -24.59 2.62 4.15
CA HIS A 350 -24.05 1.27 4.36
C HIS A 350 -23.36 0.75 3.12
N GLY A 351 -22.18 0.24 3.30
CA GLY A 351 -21.36 -0.38 2.26
C GLY A 351 -20.69 0.63 1.34
N ASN A 352 -19.51 0.26 0.88
CA ASN A 352 -18.72 0.99 -0.10
C ASN A 352 -18.00 0.02 -1.02
N TYR A 353 -17.74 0.40 -2.27
CA TYR A 353 -16.99 -0.44 -3.20
C TYR A 353 -16.32 0.37 -4.30
N ALA A 354 -15.26 -0.19 -4.85
CA ALA A 354 -14.65 0.28 -6.09
C ALA A 354 -14.23 -0.88 -6.99
N LEU A 355 -14.07 -0.55 -8.28
CA LEU A 355 -13.50 -1.41 -9.30
C LEU A 355 -12.14 -0.88 -9.71
N TYR A 356 -11.21 -1.78 -10.02
CA TYR A 356 -9.88 -1.40 -10.48
C TYR A 356 -9.34 -2.33 -11.57
N GLY A 357 -8.41 -1.79 -12.36
CA GLY A 357 -7.61 -2.55 -13.30
C GLY A 357 -6.13 -2.26 -13.10
N VAL A 358 -5.27 -3.21 -13.48
CA VAL A 358 -3.82 -3.04 -13.53
C VAL A 358 -3.32 -3.59 -14.85
N VAL A 359 -2.47 -2.83 -15.51
CA VAL A 359 -1.76 -3.23 -16.72
C VAL A 359 -0.28 -3.01 -16.45
N ASP A 360 0.51 -4.06 -16.55
CA ASP A 360 1.95 -4.02 -16.65
C ASP A 360 2.34 -4.64 -18.00
N GLN A 361 2.97 -3.88 -18.89
CA GLN A 361 3.26 -4.32 -20.25
C GLN A 361 4.68 -3.93 -20.65
N MET A 362 5.52 -4.91 -20.95
CA MET A 362 6.77 -4.65 -21.65
C MET A 362 6.47 -4.18 -23.08
N ILE A 363 6.96 -3.01 -23.43
CA ILE A 363 6.71 -2.37 -24.74
C ILE A 363 7.90 -2.43 -25.68
N TRP A 364 9.09 -2.67 -25.14
CA TRP A 364 10.31 -2.86 -25.89
C TRP A 364 11.32 -3.67 -25.10
N ARG A 365 12.15 -4.44 -25.79
CA ARG A 365 13.27 -5.19 -25.27
C ARG A 365 14.45 -5.06 -26.21
N ASP A 366 15.66 -4.93 -25.66
CA ASP A 366 16.88 -4.92 -26.44
C ASP A 366 17.10 -6.31 -27.08
N PRO A 367 17.36 -6.40 -28.41
CA PRO A 367 17.60 -7.68 -29.07
C PRO A 367 18.84 -8.44 -28.60
N ASP A 368 19.83 -7.74 -28.07
CA ASP A 368 21.12 -8.27 -27.64
C ASP A 368 21.22 -8.44 -26.11
N ASP A 369 20.23 -7.90 -25.37
CA ASP A 369 20.19 -7.88 -23.92
C ASP A 369 18.76 -7.96 -23.38
N ASP A 370 18.35 -9.14 -22.90
CA ASP A 370 16.99 -9.39 -22.45
C ASP A 370 16.61 -8.59 -21.18
N ASP A 371 17.58 -8.18 -20.35
CA ASP A 371 17.35 -7.45 -19.11
C ASP A 371 17.11 -5.97 -19.39
N ARG A 372 17.61 -5.46 -20.50
CA ARG A 372 17.41 -4.09 -20.95
C ARG A 372 16.10 -3.91 -21.68
N ASN A 373 15.10 -3.29 -21.02
CA ASN A 373 13.75 -3.20 -21.58
C ASN A 373 12.98 -1.98 -21.07
N TRP A 374 11.96 -1.56 -21.84
CA TRP A 374 10.97 -0.56 -21.45
C TRP A 374 9.65 -1.23 -21.11
N ASN A 375 9.07 -0.81 -19.99
CA ASN A 375 7.75 -1.23 -19.53
C ASN A 375 6.83 -0.02 -19.39
N PHE A 376 5.56 -0.25 -19.65
CA PHE A 376 4.45 0.66 -19.38
C PHE A 376 3.56 0.07 -18.30
N PHE A 377 3.09 0.89 -17.38
CA PHE A 377 2.02 0.49 -16.46
C PHE A 377 0.87 1.49 -16.47
N PHE A 378 -0.32 0.98 -16.18
CA PHE A 378 -1.53 1.77 -16.02
C PHE A 378 -2.46 1.13 -14.99
N ARG A 379 -2.89 1.91 -13.99
CA ARG A 379 -3.73 1.43 -12.90
C ARG A 379 -4.87 2.41 -12.60
N PRO A 380 -6.02 2.31 -13.29
CA PRO A 380 -7.23 3.06 -13.00
C PRO A 380 -8.04 2.39 -11.90
N MET A 381 -8.73 3.21 -11.10
CA MET A 381 -9.68 2.78 -10.08
C MET A 381 -10.81 3.79 -9.95
N GLY A 382 -12.02 3.32 -9.66
CA GLY A 382 -13.16 4.23 -9.47
C GLY A 382 -14.35 3.59 -8.78
N THR A 383 -15.19 4.46 -8.24
CA THR A 383 -16.46 4.13 -7.60
C THR A 383 -17.58 5.06 -8.11
N PRO A 384 -18.81 4.57 -8.32
CA PRO A 384 -19.95 5.43 -8.61
C PRO A 384 -20.57 6.06 -7.35
N LEU A 385 -20.08 5.74 -6.16
CA LEU A 385 -20.64 6.14 -4.87
C LEU A 385 -20.03 7.44 -4.36
N GLY A 386 -20.05 8.51 -5.17
CA GLY A 386 -19.50 9.82 -4.81
C GLY A 386 -20.18 10.50 -3.60
N ASP A 387 -21.33 9.96 -3.12
CA ASP A 387 -22.04 10.48 -1.96
C ASP A 387 -21.35 10.20 -0.62
N ARG A 388 -20.43 9.23 -0.58
CA ARG A 388 -19.71 8.77 0.62
C ARG A 388 -18.20 8.64 0.41
N ASN A 389 -17.69 9.06 -0.71
CA ASN A 389 -16.28 8.98 -1.08
C ASN A 389 -15.76 10.38 -1.41
N LEU A 390 -14.64 10.73 -0.77
CA LEU A 390 -13.92 11.95 -1.10
C LEU A 390 -13.34 11.86 -2.53
N ILE A 391 -12.82 10.69 -2.89
CA ILE A 391 -12.18 10.43 -4.18
C ILE A 391 -13.01 9.38 -4.93
N ASP A 392 -13.67 9.77 -6.01
CA ASP A 392 -14.48 8.85 -6.81
C ASP A 392 -13.73 8.20 -7.98
N PHE A 393 -12.56 8.75 -8.34
CA PHE A 393 -11.68 8.20 -9.37
C PHE A 393 -10.22 8.51 -9.10
N SER A 394 -9.34 7.52 -9.32
CA SER A 394 -7.89 7.73 -9.35
C SER A 394 -7.23 6.90 -10.45
N MET A 395 -6.05 7.32 -10.91
CA MET A 395 -5.24 6.53 -11.80
C MET A 395 -3.74 6.79 -11.57
N ASN A 396 -2.95 5.76 -11.82
CA ASN A 396 -1.50 5.87 -11.93
C ASN A 396 -1.07 5.35 -13.29
N ALA A 397 -0.07 5.97 -13.89
CA ALA A 397 0.50 5.53 -15.16
C ALA A 397 1.97 5.90 -15.23
N GLY A 398 2.75 5.14 -15.98
CA GLY A 398 4.15 5.49 -16.16
C GLY A 398 4.90 4.53 -17.06
N PHE A 399 6.17 4.88 -17.26
CA PHE A 399 7.13 4.09 -18.00
C PHE A 399 8.33 3.82 -17.11
N VAL A 400 8.85 2.60 -17.17
CA VAL A 400 10.06 2.18 -16.47
C VAL A 400 11.03 1.59 -17.48
N MET A 401 12.26 2.04 -17.43
CA MET A 401 13.37 1.45 -18.15
C MET A 401 14.24 0.68 -17.16
N HIS A 402 14.35 -0.62 -17.36
CA HIS A 402 15.35 -1.44 -16.70
C HIS A 402 16.65 -1.35 -17.48
N GLU A 403 17.78 -1.33 -16.76
CA GLU A 403 19.12 -1.15 -17.31
C GLU A 403 19.22 0.08 -18.25
N PRO A 404 18.94 1.30 -17.77
CA PRO A 404 19.04 2.52 -18.59
C PRO A 404 20.45 2.80 -19.08
N ILE A 405 21.47 2.34 -18.37
CA ILE A 405 22.88 2.45 -18.70
C ILE A 405 23.46 1.04 -18.85
N GLN A 406 24.08 0.73 -19.99
CA GLN A 406 24.72 -0.56 -20.23
C GLN A 406 25.70 -0.96 -19.12
N GLU A 407 25.79 -2.23 -18.81
CA GLU A 407 26.60 -2.83 -17.73
C GLU A 407 26.13 -2.42 -16.31
N ARG A 408 24.87 -1.92 -16.19
CA ARG A 408 24.24 -1.56 -14.91
C ARG A 408 22.85 -2.23 -14.80
N ASP A 409 22.88 -3.56 -14.73
CA ASP A 409 21.73 -4.45 -14.85
C ASP A 409 20.68 -4.22 -13.76
N ASP A 410 21.11 -3.76 -12.56
CA ASP A 410 20.24 -3.55 -11.40
C ASP A 410 19.66 -2.12 -11.32
N ASP A 411 20.02 -1.21 -12.25
CA ASP A 411 19.52 0.16 -12.25
C ASP A 411 18.16 0.27 -12.94
N ASN A 412 17.32 1.19 -12.43
CA ASN A 412 16.02 1.48 -13.03
C ASN A 412 15.81 2.99 -13.17
N PHE A 413 15.18 3.39 -14.25
CA PHE A 413 14.69 4.75 -14.47
C PHE A 413 13.20 4.76 -14.63
N GLY A 414 12.49 5.65 -13.94
CA GLY A 414 11.05 5.79 -13.99
C GLY A 414 10.58 7.21 -14.29
N ILE A 415 9.56 7.32 -15.12
CA ILE A 415 8.71 8.50 -15.25
C ILE A 415 7.27 8.08 -15.03
N GLY A 416 6.58 8.65 -14.03
CA GLY A 416 5.23 8.29 -13.67
C GLY A 416 4.36 9.48 -13.33
N MET A 417 3.07 9.25 -13.29
CA MET A 417 2.07 10.23 -12.86
C MET A 417 0.97 9.57 -12.04
N GLY A 418 0.37 10.33 -11.14
CA GLY A 418 -0.86 9.99 -10.45
C GLY A 418 -1.88 11.12 -10.60
N TYR A 419 -3.15 10.74 -10.67
CA TYR A 419 -4.29 11.64 -10.69
C TYR A 419 -5.35 11.14 -9.71
N ALA A 420 -5.91 12.05 -8.92
CA ALA A 420 -7.03 11.81 -8.03
C ALA A 420 -8.12 12.84 -8.29
N HIS A 421 -9.35 12.40 -8.49
CA HIS A 421 -10.52 13.26 -8.71
C HIS A 421 -11.35 13.35 -7.43
N VAL A 422 -11.56 14.56 -6.95
CA VAL A 422 -12.46 14.83 -5.82
C VAL A 422 -13.90 14.69 -6.28
N SER A 423 -14.70 13.93 -5.54
CA SER A 423 -16.08 13.63 -5.91
C SER A 423 -16.94 14.90 -6.04
N SER A 424 -17.95 14.80 -6.87
CA SER A 424 -18.89 15.91 -7.07
C SER A 424 -19.59 16.31 -5.76
N ARG A 425 -19.83 15.35 -4.87
CA ARG A 425 -20.49 15.61 -3.59
C ARG A 425 -19.59 16.40 -2.64
N ALA A 426 -18.33 16.07 -2.53
CA ALA A 426 -17.35 16.85 -1.77
C ALA A 426 -17.17 18.26 -2.35
N ALA A 427 -17.17 18.39 -3.69
CA ALA A 427 -17.13 19.69 -4.36
C ALA A 427 -18.42 20.53 -4.15
N ASP A 428 -19.58 19.88 -4.00
CA ASP A 428 -20.84 20.55 -3.68
C ASP A 428 -20.82 21.09 -2.24
N LEU A 429 -20.26 20.34 -1.28
CA LEU A 429 -20.02 20.83 0.07
C LEU A 429 -19.14 22.09 0.06
N ASP A 430 -18.04 22.09 -0.72
CA ASP A 430 -17.16 23.26 -0.83
C ASP A 430 -17.92 24.48 -1.38
N ARG A 431 -18.81 24.28 -2.35
CA ARG A 431 -19.70 25.34 -2.90
C ARG A 431 -20.64 25.88 -1.84
N ASP A 432 -21.23 24.99 -1.06
CA ASP A 432 -22.11 25.34 0.05
C ASP A 432 -21.37 26.09 1.15
N MET A 433 -20.14 25.70 1.46
CA MET A 433 -19.27 26.44 2.40
C MET A 433 -19.08 27.88 1.97
N GLY A 434 -18.87 28.13 0.66
CA GLY A 434 -18.81 29.48 0.11
C GLY A 434 -20.15 30.26 0.25
N ILE A 435 -21.26 29.60 -0.07
CA ILE A 435 -22.60 30.19 0.01
C ILE A 435 -22.98 30.54 1.45
N PHE A 436 -22.85 29.60 2.38
CA PHE A 436 -23.30 29.79 3.77
C PHE A 436 -22.35 30.68 4.58
N SER A 437 -21.04 30.69 4.28
CA SER A 437 -20.10 31.61 4.93
C SER A 437 -20.17 33.03 4.37
N GLY A 438 -20.72 33.22 3.17
CA GLY A 438 -20.70 34.50 2.45
C GLY A 438 -19.29 34.95 2.05
N SER A 439 -18.32 34.06 2.05
CA SER A 439 -16.90 34.32 1.77
C SER A 439 -16.41 33.44 0.64
N TYR A 440 -15.29 33.83 0.02
CA TYR A 440 -14.63 32.98 -0.96
C TYR A 440 -14.21 31.65 -0.32
N TYR A 441 -14.64 30.56 -0.91
CA TYR A 441 -14.21 29.21 -0.58
C TYR A 441 -13.88 28.49 -1.90
N PRO A 442 -12.69 27.91 -2.07
CA PRO A 442 -12.34 27.22 -3.31
C PRO A 442 -13.11 25.90 -3.40
N ILE A 443 -13.47 25.54 -4.62
CA ILE A 443 -14.13 24.25 -4.89
C ILE A 443 -13.04 23.27 -5.33
N ARG A 444 -12.86 22.22 -4.55
CA ARG A 444 -11.89 21.16 -4.88
C ARG A 444 -12.27 20.44 -6.18
N SER A 445 -11.30 20.00 -6.92
CA SER A 445 -11.52 19.31 -8.21
C SER A 445 -10.71 18.01 -8.33
N GLY A 446 -9.42 18.11 -8.32
CA GLY A 446 -8.53 16.97 -8.39
C GLY A 446 -7.08 17.41 -8.29
N GLU A 447 -6.22 16.47 -7.89
CA GLU A 447 -4.78 16.65 -7.79
C GLU A 447 -4.07 15.76 -8.78
N THR A 448 -2.99 16.26 -9.37
CA THR A 448 -2.11 15.48 -10.26
C THR A 448 -0.68 15.63 -9.78
N PHE A 449 0.07 14.55 -9.79
CA PHE A 449 1.53 14.65 -9.67
C PHE A 449 2.23 13.95 -10.83
N VAL A 450 3.46 14.38 -11.08
CA VAL A 450 4.42 13.72 -11.99
C VAL A 450 5.67 13.45 -11.21
N GLU A 451 6.24 12.25 -11.37
CA GLU A 451 7.47 11.83 -10.71
C GLU A 451 8.50 11.37 -11.72
N LEU A 452 9.77 11.73 -11.46
CA LEU A 452 10.97 11.24 -12.15
C LEU A 452 11.88 10.65 -11.08
N THR A 453 12.25 9.38 -11.24
CA THR A 453 13.10 8.70 -10.29
C THR A 453 14.16 7.85 -10.97
N TYR A 454 15.29 7.64 -10.29
CA TYR A 454 16.36 6.77 -10.75
C TYR A 454 16.85 5.91 -9.59
N GLN A 455 16.73 4.60 -9.70
CA GLN A 455 17.30 3.66 -8.75
C GLN A 455 18.71 3.29 -9.18
N TYR A 456 19.71 3.77 -8.44
CA TYR A 456 21.12 3.50 -8.63
C TYR A 456 21.58 2.42 -7.65
N GLN A 457 21.83 1.21 -8.14
CA GLN A 457 22.34 0.13 -7.31
C GLN A 457 23.85 0.33 -7.08
N LEU A 458 24.20 0.85 -5.90
CA LEU A 458 25.59 1.13 -5.52
C LEU A 458 26.37 -0.15 -5.19
N THR A 459 25.74 -1.03 -4.41
CA THR A 459 26.20 -2.39 -4.06
C THR A 459 24.96 -3.29 -3.97
N PRO A 460 25.08 -4.63 -3.93
CA PRO A 460 23.92 -5.51 -3.84
C PRO A 460 23.02 -5.24 -2.62
N TRP A 461 23.54 -4.59 -1.57
CA TRP A 461 22.82 -4.25 -0.34
C TRP A 461 22.53 -2.77 -0.15
N CYS A 462 22.97 -1.88 -1.08
CA CYS A 462 22.78 -0.43 -0.97
C CYS A 462 22.33 0.16 -2.30
N GLN A 463 21.16 0.78 -2.28
CA GLN A 463 20.59 1.50 -3.43
C GLN A 463 20.42 2.97 -3.07
N LEU A 464 20.78 3.87 -3.98
CA LEU A 464 20.52 5.30 -3.93
C LEU A 464 19.43 5.65 -4.93
N GLN A 465 18.49 6.50 -4.54
CA GLN A 465 17.35 6.86 -5.39
C GLN A 465 17.09 8.37 -5.34
N PRO A 466 17.73 9.17 -6.22
CA PRO A 466 17.31 10.55 -6.47
C PRO A 466 15.90 10.57 -7.06
N ASP A 467 15.10 11.51 -6.56
CA ASP A 467 13.68 11.66 -6.90
C ASP A 467 13.31 13.13 -7.12
N PHE A 468 12.38 13.33 -8.05
CA PHE A 468 11.77 14.62 -8.30
C PHE A 468 10.27 14.44 -8.54
N GLN A 469 9.44 15.18 -7.79
CA GLN A 469 8.01 15.22 -7.98
C GLN A 469 7.52 16.65 -8.23
N TYR A 470 6.52 16.79 -9.09
CA TYR A 470 5.82 18.05 -9.28
C TYR A 470 4.32 17.85 -9.12
N VAL A 471 3.73 18.53 -8.12
CA VAL A 471 2.32 18.42 -7.78
C VAL A 471 1.56 19.62 -8.34
N PHE A 472 0.53 19.34 -9.11
CA PHE A 472 -0.41 20.31 -9.64
C PHE A 472 -1.68 20.31 -8.81
N ASN A 473 -2.14 21.50 -8.44
CA ASN A 473 -3.38 21.70 -7.69
C ASN A 473 -3.42 20.93 -6.36
N PRO A 474 -2.44 21.14 -5.45
CA PRO A 474 -2.33 20.41 -4.19
C PRO A 474 -3.63 20.44 -3.38
N GLY A 475 -3.97 19.31 -2.73
CA GLY A 475 -5.21 19.16 -1.97
C GLY A 475 -6.49 19.22 -2.83
N GLY A 476 -6.37 19.18 -4.18
CA GLY A 476 -7.48 19.44 -5.08
C GLY A 476 -7.82 20.93 -5.21
N GLY A 477 -6.97 21.84 -4.73
CA GLY A 477 -7.16 23.29 -4.73
C GLY A 477 -7.66 23.84 -3.40
N VAL A 478 -7.26 23.25 -2.27
CA VAL A 478 -7.63 23.69 -0.93
C VAL A 478 -7.05 25.07 -0.56
N LEU A 479 -7.66 25.74 0.43
CA LEU A 479 -7.12 26.97 0.99
C LEU A 479 -5.76 26.73 1.63
N ASN A 480 -4.84 27.68 1.40
CA ASN A 480 -3.58 27.69 2.12
C ASN A 480 -3.80 28.26 3.55
N PRO A 481 -3.59 27.45 4.61
CA PRO A 481 -3.80 27.90 5.98
C PRO A 481 -2.84 29.04 6.40
N THR A 482 -1.72 29.21 5.71
CA THR A 482 -0.73 30.24 5.99
C THR A 482 -0.91 31.50 5.14
N GLU A 483 -1.71 31.47 4.04
CA GLU A 483 -2.01 32.60 3.16
C GLU A 483 -3.54 32.75 2.99
N PRO A 484 -4.26 33.39 3.91
CA PRO A 484 -5.71 33.50 3.85
C PRO A 484 -6.27 33.98 2.50
N GLY A 485 -7.28 33.31 1.98
CA GLY A 485 -7.94 33.66 0.72
C GLY A 485 -7.19 33.20 -0.55
N LYS A 486 -6.11 32.44 -0.41
CA LYS A 486 -5.39 31.83 -1.53
C LYS A 486 -5.41 30.32 -1.40
N THR A 487 -5.35 29.64 -2.53
CA THR A 487 -5.12 28.19 -2.58
C THR A 487 -3.63 27.85 -2.49
N ILE A 488 -3.33 26.63 -2.10
CA ILE A 488 -1.96 26.11 -2.12
C ILE A 488 -1.46 26.12 -3.56
N ARG A 489 -0.21 26.56 -3.75
CA ARG A 489 0.42 26.62 -5.07
C ARG A 489 1.07 25.31 -5.43
N ASN A 490 1.20 25.05 -6.72
CA ASN A 490 1.94 23.88 -7.25
C ASN A 490 3.31 23.73 -6.61
N GLU A 491 3.70 22.49 -6.38
CA GLU A 491 4.84 22.11 -5.57
C GLU A 491 5.90 21.39 -6.41
N ALA A 492 7.16 21.75 -6.19
CA ALA A 492 8.29 21.01 -6.69
C ALA A 492 9.03 20.40 -5.50
N VAL A 493 9.09 19.08 -5.46
CA VAL A 493 9.71 18.28 -4.40
C VAL A 493 10.93 17.59 -4.98
N PHE A 494 12.05 17.67 -4.27
CA PHE A 494 13.28 16.94 -4.58
C PHE A 494 13.61 16.01 -3.42
N GLY A 495 14.12 14.84 -3.74
CA GLY A 495 14.46 13.85 -2.75
C GLY A 495 15.68 13.00 -3.07
N LEU A 496 16.18 12.39 -2.02
CA LEU A 496 17.13 11.29 -2.10
C LEU A 496 16.70 10.23 -1.09
N ARG A 497 16.42 9.04 -1.59
CA ARG A 497 16.16 7.83 -0.80
C ARG A 497 17.40 6.93 -0.83
N VAL A 498 17.64 6.27 0.29
CA VAL A 498 18.67 5.24 0.44
C VAL A 498 18.02 3.99 1.01
N ASN A 499 18.15 2.87 0.31
CA ASN A 499 17.72 1.56 0.79
C ASN A 499 18.94 0.73 1.17
N ILE A 500 18.92 0.13 2.37
CA ILE A 500 20.00 -0.73 2.88
C ILE A 500 19.40 -2.05 3.33
N SER A 501 19.86 -3.16 2.74
CA SER A 501 19.50 -4.53 3.14
C SER A 501 20.54 -5.07 4.11
N PHE A 502 20.07 -5.57 5.27
CA PHE A 502 20.93 -6.10 6.35
C PHE A 502 20.98 -7.61 6.36
#